data_f95ee701e808a7244ce21ec9567155af
#
_entry.id   f95ee701e808a7244ce21ec9567155af
#
_cell.length_a   1.000
_cell.length_b   1.000
_cell.length_c   1.000
_cell.angle_alpha   90.00
_cell.angle_beta   90.00
_cell.angle_gamma   90.00
#
_symmetry.space_group_name_H-M   'P 1'
#
loop_
_entity.id
_entity.type
_entity.pdbx_description
1 polymer ?
#
loop_
_entity_poly.entity_id
_entity_poly.type
_entity_poly.pdbx_seq_one_letter_code
_entity_poly.pdbx_strand_id
1 'polypeptide(L)'
;ILVDKIKVINTKKGDKMAFITGSDETGTMDFTLFPKVYRLYEGIEKGDLLKVRGTVEKRLNQYQVIVQRIKYLKEKEDNDDKED
;
A
#
# COMPACT_ATOMS: atom_id res chain seq x y z
N ILE A 1 3.40 4.99 -6.30
CA ILE A 1 1.98 5.00 -6.67
C ILE A 1 1.22 6.01 -5.85
N LEU A 2 0.15 6.48 -6.42
CA LEU A 2 -0.82 7.29 -5.72
C LEU A 2 -1.96 6.38 -5.25
N VAL A 3 -2.28 6.46 -3.97
CA VAL A 3 -3.34 5.62 -3.41
C VAL A 3 -4.70 6.20 -3.82
N ASP A 4 -5.41 5.45 -4.66
CA ASP A 4 -6.74 5.86 -5.13
C ASP A 4 -7.83 5.37 -4.20
N LYS A 5 -7.68 4.14 -3.70
CA LYS A 5 -8.65 3.54 -2.80
C LYS A 5 -7.91 2.64 -1.82
N ILE A 6 -8.47 2.51 -0.65
CA ILE A 6 -7.97 1.55 0.32
C ILE A 6 -9.16 0.88 1.00
N LYS A 7 -9.11 -0.44 1.09
CA LYS A 7 -10.13 -1.22 1.75
C LYS A 7 -9.47 -2.09 2.80
N VAL A 8 -9.88 -1.93 4.04
CA VAL A 8 -9.36 -2.72 5.15
C VAL A 8 -10.41 -3.76 5.54
N ILE A 9 -9.98 -5.00 5.66
CA ILE A 9 -10.88 -6.08 6.07
C ILE A 9 -10.27 -6.83 7.23
N ASN A 10 -11.12 -7.58 7.94
CA ASN A 10 -10.68 -8.47 9.00
C ASN A 10 -10.62 -9.89 8.46
N THR A 11 -9.54 -10.58 8.78
CA THR A 11 -9.43 -11.98 8.42
C THR A 11 -10.20 -12.83 9.44
N LYS A 12 -10.32 -14.12 9.14
CA LYS A 12 -11.02 -15.03 10.04
C LYS A 12 -10.35 -15.11 11.41
N LYS A 13 -9.05 -14.83 11.46
CA LYS A 13 -8.32 -14.85 12.73
C LYS A 13 -8.42 -13.54 13.48
N GLY A 14 -9.13 -12.57 12.93
CA GLY A 14 -9.25 -11.28 13.58
C GLY A 14 -8.16 -10.29 13.26
N ASP A 15 -7.26 -10.62 12.35
CA ASP A 15 -6.23 -9.71 11.90
C ASP A 15 -6.77 -8.80 10.82
N LYS A 16 -6.19 -7.62 10.72
CA LYS A 16 -6.57 -6.69 9.66
C LYS A 16 -5.60 -6.77 8.50
N MET A 17 -6.14 -6.71 7.31
CA MET A 17 -5.33 -6.60 6.11
C MET A 17 -5.96 -5.57 5.19
N ALA A 18 -5.23 -5.14 4.19
CA ALA A 18 -5.71 -4.08 3.32
C ALA A 18 -5.51 -4.42 1.86
N PHE A 19 -6.44 -3.93 1.05
CA PHE A 19 -6.31 -3.93 -0.40
C PHE A 19 -6.24 -2.47 -0.85
N ILE A 20 -5.23 -2.15 -1.62
CA ILE A 20 -5.03 -0.80 -2.11
C ILE A 20 -5.13 -0.83 -3.62
N THR A 21 -5.87 0.13 -4.16
CA THR A 21 -5.85 0.39 -5.59
C THR A 21 -4.98 1.62 -5.79
N GLY A 22 -3.89 1.45 -6.51
CA GLY A 22 -2.95 2.53 -6.73
C GLY A 22 -2.70 2.76 -8.20
N SER A 23 -2.27 3.95 -8.52
CA SER A 23 -2.00 4.32 -9.90
C SER A 23 -0.67 5.04 -10.03
N ASP A 24 -0.10 4.96 -11.22
CA ASP A 24 1.08 5.70 -11.59
C ASP A 24 0.94 6.08 -13.06
N GLU A 25 2.07 6.47 -13.67
CA GLU A 25 2.04 6.91 -15.07
C GLU A 25 1.59 5.83 -16.04
N THR A 26 1.75 4.57 -15.66
CA THR A 26 1.46 3.46 -16.56
C THR A 26 0.08 2.89 -16.37
N GLY A 27 -0.62 3.25 -15.31
CA GLY A 27 -1.96 2.75 -15.08
C GLY A 27 -2.24 2.43 -13.64
N THR A 28 -3.25 1.60 -13.45
CA THR A 28 -3.76 1.26 -12.12
C THR A 28 -3.46 -0.20 -11.82
N MET A 29 -3.18 -0.49 -10.55
CA MET A 29 -2.91 -1.84 -10.13
C MET A 29 -3.38 -2.05 -8.70
N ASP A 30 -3.71 -3.30 -8.38
CA ASP A 30 -4.13 -3.67 -7.04
C ASP A 30 -2.94 -4.15 -6.23
N PHE A 31 -2.92 -3.77 -4.96
CA PHE A 31 -1.86 -4.11 -4.03
C PHE A 31 -2.47 -4.75 -2.81
N THR A 32 -1.93 -5.89 -2.40
CA THR A 32 -2.43 -6.61 -1.23
C THR A 32 -1.42 -6.50 -0.10
N LEU A 33 -1.88 -6.01 1.05
CA LEU A 33 -1.09 -5.95 2.27
C LEU A 33 -1.64 -7.00 3.22
N PHE A 34 -0.95 -8.14 3.31
CA PHE A 34 -1.32 -9.16 4.27
C PHE A 34 -1.11 -8.63 5.69
N PRO A 35 -1.73 -9.24 6.69
CA PRO A 35 -1.74 -8.67 8.04
C PRO A 35 -0.36 -8.35 8.58
N LYS A 36 0.62 -9.18 8.29
CA LYS A 36 1.98 -8.98 8.78
C LYS A 36 2.58 -7.67 8.25
N VAL A 37 2.26 -7.34 7.01
CA VAL A 37 2.75 -6.11 6.38
C VAL A 37 1.87 -4.93 6.75
N TYR A 38 0.56 -5.13 6.71
CA TYR A 38 -0.37 -4.04 7.00
C TYR A 38 -0.11 -3.46 8.39
N ARG A 39 0.20 -4.30 9.33
CA ARG A 39 0.48 -3.89 10.70
C ARG A 39 1.61 -2.86 10.78
N LEU A 40 2.54 -2.90 9.85
CA LEU A 40 3.67 -1.97 9.81
C LEU A 40 3.30 -0.64 9.15
N TYR A 41 2.22 -0.62 8.40
CA TYR A 41 1.87 0.54 7.58
C TYR A 41 0.42 0.99 7.78
N GLU A 42 -0.09 0.80 8.98
CA GLU A 42 -1.41 1.33 9.30
C GLU A 42 -1.36 2.84 9.15
N GLY A 43 -2.45 3.39 8.70
CA GLY A 43 -2.53 4.82 8.52
C GLY A 43 -2.33 5.29 7.09
N ILE A 44 -2.13 4.37 6.16
CA ILE A 44 -2.11 4.73 4.75
C ILE A 44 -3.49 5.25 4.38
N GLU A 45 -3.52 6.37 3.67
CA GLU A 45 -4.77 7.01 3.31
C GLU A 45 -4.82 7.28 1.82
N LYS A 46 -6.05 7.44 1.34
CA LYS A 46 -6.29 7.86 -0.03
C LYS A 46 -5.54 9.16 -0.29
N GLY A 47 -4.83 9.21 -1.40
CA GLY A 47 -4.06 10.38 -1.76
C GLY A 47 -2.59 10.31 -1.37
N ASP A 48 -2.20 9.31 -0.59
CA ASP A 48 -0.81 9.15 -0.24
C ASP A 48 0.01 8.71 -1.45
N LEU A 49 1.24 9.19 -1.52
CA LEU A 49 2.19 8.75 -2.53
C LEU A 49 3.14 7.75 -1.89
N LEU A 50 3.21 6.58 -2.50
CA LEU A 50 3.97 5.48 -1.93
C LEU A 50 4.91 4.87 -2.96
N LYS A 51 6.05 4.42 -2.47
CA LYS A 51 6.91 3.52 -3.22
C LYS A 51 6.70 2.13 -2.65
N VAL A 52 6.22 1.23 -3.49
CA VAL A 52 5.84 -0.11 -3.04
C VAL A 52 6.80 -1.13 -3.61
N ARG A 53 7.23 -2.03 -2.76
CA ARG A 53 8.06 -3.17 -3.19
C ARG A 53 7.30 -4.45 -2.86
N GLY A 54 7.22 -5.33 -3.83
CA GLY A 54 6.53 -6.59 -3.61
C GLY A 54 6.67 -7.50 -4.81
N THR A 55 5.91 -8.58 -4.78
CA THR A 55 5.93 -9.59 -5.82
C THR A 55 4.66 -9.48 -6.63
N VAL A 56 4.81 -9.46 -7.95
CA VAL A 56 3.67 -9.43 -8.85
C VAL A 56 3.15 -10.85 -9.02
N GLU A 57 1.85 -11.02 -8.83
CA GLU A 57 1.18 -12.29 -9.08
C GLU A 57 0.11 -12.09 -10.13
N LYS A 58 0.01 -13.07 -11.01
CA LYS A 58 -1.06 -13.08 -11.98
C LYS A 58 -2.12 -14.07 -11.54
N ARG A 59 -3.35 -13.60 -11.45
CA ARG A 59 -4.48 -14.44 -11.14
C ARG A 59 -5.51 -14.30 -12.23
N LEU A 60 -5.78 -15.40 -12.92
CA LEU A 60 -6.68 -15.37 -14.06
C LEU A 60 -6.16 -14.33 -15.05
N ASN A 61 -6.92 -13.28 -15.28
CA ASN A 61 -6.54 -12.24 -16.21
C ASN A 61 -6.11 -10.94 -15.53
N GLN A 62 -5.81 -11.02 -14.23
CA GLN A 62 -5.48 -9.83 -13.47
C GLN A 62 -4.15 -9.98 -12.79
N TYR A 63 -3.47 -8.85 -12.64
CA TYR A 63 -2.23 -8.79 -11.89
C TYR A 63 -2.47 -8.10 -10.58
N GLN A 64 -1.78 -8.56 -9.55
CA GLN A 64 -1.77 -7.87 -8.27
C GLN A 64 -0.35 -7.92 -7.71
N VAL A 65 -0.07 -7.00 -6.82
CA VAL A 65 1.22 -6.96 -6.15
C VAL A 65 1.02 -7.36 -4.70
N ILE A 66 1.75 -8.38 -4.28
CA ILE A 66 1.78 -8.75 -2.87
C ILE A 66 2.85 -7.89 -2.23
N VAL A 67 2.43 -6.95 -1.41
CA VAL A 67 3.30 -5.92 -0.88
C VAL A 67 4.22 -6.48 0.20
N GLN A 68 5.49 -6.17 0.11
CA GLN A 68 6.47 -6.56 1.11
C GLN A 68 6.97 -5.35 1.88
N ARG A 69 7.12 -4.22 1.20
CA ARG A 69 7.60 -2.99 1.82
C ARG A 69 6.95 -1.79 1.18
N ILE A 70 6.76 -0.75 1.98
CA ILE A 70 6.25 0.53 1.52
C ILE A 70 7.14 1.62 2.05
N LYS A 71 7.36 2.62 1.21
CA LYS A 71 8.05 3.83 1.64
C LYS A 71 7.21 5.01 1.19
N TYR A 72 6.96 5.94 2.13
CA TYR A 72 6.24 7.15 1.78
C TYR A 72 7.15 8.05 0.97
N LEU A 73 6.69 8.48 -0.18
CA LEU A 73 7.47 9.36 -1.05
C LEU A 73 7.33 10.81 -0.66
N LYS A 74 6.26 11.14 0.04
CA LYS A 74 6.01 12.49 0.49
C LYS A 74 5.95 12.52 1.99
N GLU A 75 6.90 13.21 2.61
CA GLU A 75 6.94 13.36 4.05
C GLU A 75 5.79 14.19 4.52
N LYS A 76 5.27 13.81 5.57
CA LYS A 76 4.29 14.65 6.19
C LYS A 76 4.94 15.53 7.21
N GLU A 77 5.69 15.75 7.36
CA GLU A 77 6.16 16.38 8.18
C GLU A 77 7.29 16.55 8.32
N ASP A 78 7.45 16.50 7.97
CA ASP A 78 8.41 16.73 8.10
C ASP A 78 9.18 16.85 8.50
N ASN A 79 9.25 16.80 8.22
CA ASN A 79 9.97 16.93 8.52
C ASN A 79 10.81 17.17 8.80
N ASP A 80 10.78 17.41 8.61
CA ASP A 80 11.55 17.73 8.91
C ASP A 80 12.33 17.82 9.32
N ASP A 81 12.22 17.91 9.22
CA ASP A 81 12.89 18.09 9.69
C ASP A 81 13.70 17.98 10.09
N LYS A 82 13.71 17.89 9.97
CA LYS A 82 14.45 17.86 10.35
C LYS A 82 15.36 17.94 10.59
N GLU A 83 15.46 18.15 10.40
CA GLU A 83 16.21 18.44 10.60
C GLU A 83 16.86 18.59 10.83
N ASP A 84 16.88 18.82 10.76
CA ASP A 84 17.48 19.12 10.88
C ASP A 84 17.94 19.24 11.07
#